data_69cbc57340fb1eaca476e46d1176a8b8
#
_entry.id   69cbc57340fb1eaca476e46d1176a8b8
#
_cell.length_a   1.000
_cell.length_b   1.000
_cell.length_c   1.000
_cell.angle_alpha   90.00
_cell.angle_beta   90.00
_cell.angle_gamma   90.00
#
_symmetry.space_group_name_H-M   'P 1'
#
loop_
_entity.id
_entity.type
_entity.pdbx_description
1 polymer ?
#
loop_
_entity_poly.entity_id
_entity_poly.type
_entity_poly.pdbx_seq_one_letter_code
_entity_poly.pdbx_strand_id
1 'polypeptide(L)'
;MKIKLILLFSILAFVVSMPFIFNKSVTITDSHKLDADGNFIINEWVESRESAAPDWNYNLKPVKVSDRVWCFFGALEMPTKENAGDMSNSCYIKGDDSWIAWDSGPSYKFAEQAYAAMSKIANLPVKTVIVSHEHDDHWLGNNYYKEVHGAKIIGTKSINVNYYGPKDINGTKYPGMQTRMVKTLYQDALRKTQLVPVDESFEDTTNFTISGVNLEYVHVGYAHSEDDWFLYLPDDKVVLVADVVMNGRVTSNRDGIIIGQIEALKAIKSRDWNHLVPGHGFITDKTAADESVQYFDLTKTRVLQAIEDGVAADDITKTVTLEEFRDKDLYYILSAQNVFRAYEELEMYDEDADPKDSVKVKSNAKEE
;
A
#
# COMPACT_ATOMS: atom_id res chain seq x y z
N MET A 1 20.01 -49.56 57.94
CA MET A 1 20.09 -49.81 56.51
C MET A 1 18.84 -49.26 55.87
N LYS A 2 18.89 -48.02 55.32
CA LYS A 2 17.72 -47.33 54.71
C LYS A 2 17.91 -47.35 53.19
N ILE A 3 17.01 -48.03 52.52
CA ILE A 3 16.97 -48.10 51.05
C ILE A 3 16.20 -46.87 50.59
N LYS A 4 16.88 -46.04 49.75
CA LYS A 4 16.26 -44.92 49.05
C LYS A 4 15.69 -45.43 47.73
N LEU A 5 14.37 -45.33 47.59
CA LEU A 5 13.63 -45.56 46.35
C LEU A 5 13.76 -44.33 45.45
N ILE A 6 14.39 -44.45 44.30
CA ILE A 6 14.44 -43.40 43.29
C ILE A 6 13.28 -43.65 42.33
N LEU A 7 12.30 -42.74 42.34
CA LEU A 7 11.23 -42.68 41.34
C LEU A 7 11.76 -42.00 40.09
N LEU A 8 11.88 -42.75 38.98
CA LEU A 8 12.09 -42.19 37.65
C LEU A 8 10.73 -41.74 37.12
N PHE A 9 10.55 -40.41 36.95
CA PHE A 9 9.45 -39.86 36.17
C PHE A 9 9.89 -39.84 34.67
N SER A 10 9.32 -40.73 33.89
CA SER A 10 9.38 -40.69 32.44
C SER A 10 8.39 -39.67 31.93
N ILE A 11 8.89 -38.52 31.48
CA ILE A 11 8.08 -37.51 30.74
C ILE A 11 7.91 -38.05 29.30
N LEU A 12 6.70 -38.53 29.02
CA LEU A 12 6.26 -38.88 27.67
C LEU A 12 5.94 -37.58 26.95
N ALA A 13 6.86 -37.08 26.12
CA ALA A 13 6.58 -35.97 25.27
C ALA A 13 5.61 -36.42 24.15
N PHE A 14 4.37 -36.04 24.22
CA PHE A 14 3.45 -36.12 23.10
C PHE A 14 3.85 -35.06 22.07
N VAL A 15 4.60 -35.50 21.06
CA VAL A 15 4.77 -34.71 19.84
C VAL A 15 3.45 -34.81 19.07
N VAL A 16 2.61 -33.81 19.23
CA VAL A 16 1.47 -33.62 18.33
C VAL A 16 2.05 -33.14 17.01
N SER A 17 2.18 -34.04 16.06
CA SER A 17 2.46 -33.70 14.67
C SER A 17 1.21 -32.99 14.11
N MET A 18 1.18 -31.67 14.15
CA MET A 18 0.28 -30.91 13.32
C MET A 18 0.61 -31.25 11.86
N PRO A 19 -0.35 -31.68 11.04
CA PRO A 19 -0.11 -31.78 9.63
C PRO A 19 0.12 -30.36 9.11
N PHE A 20 1.34 -30.08 8.68
CA PHE A 20 1.58 -28.94 7.81
C PHE A 20 0.73 -29.16 6.57
N ILE A 21 -0.40 -28.49 6.52
CA ILE A 21 -1.14 -28.32 5.28
C ILE A 21 -0.24 -27.43 4.42
N PHE A 22 0.61 -28.07 3.61
CA PHE A 22 1.23 -27.40 2.50
C PHE A 22 0.08 -26.92 1.61
N ASN A 23 -0.29 -25.64 1.73
CA ASN A 23 -1.01 -24.98 0.68
C ASN A 23 -0.19 -25.24 -0.59
N LYS A 24 -0.76 -26.02 -1.50
CA LYS A 24 -0.15 -26.23 -2.81
C LYS A 24 0.13 -24.83 -3.36
N SER A 25 1.41 -24.48 -3.40
CA SER A 25 1.83 -23.30 -4.14
C SER A 25 1.33 -23.51 -5.57
N VAL A 26 0.32 -22.77 -5.96
CA VAL A 26 -0.13 -22.75 -7.35
C VAL A 26 1.03 -22.17 -8.13
N THR A 27 1.74 -23.02 -8.83
CA THR A 27 2.79 -22.61 -9.74
C THR A 27 2.14 -21.74 -10.81
N ILE A 28 2.66 -20.57 -11.02
CA ILE A 28 2.14 -19.52 -11.93
C ILE A 28 2.03 -20.02 -13.39
N THR A 29 2.65 -21.15 -13.71
CA THR A 29 2.87 -21.65 -15.06
C THR A 29 1.66 -22.24 -15.76
N ASP A 30 0.59 -22.64 -15.06
CA ASP A 30 -0.41 -23.52 -15.69
C ASP A 30 -1.82 -22.90 -15.88
N SER A 31 -2.08 -21.67 -15.49
CA SER A 31 -3.45 -21.12 -15.52
C SER A 31 -3.58 -19.70 -16.05
N HIS A 32 -2.53 -19.10 -16.62
CA HIS A 32 -2.64 -17.74 -17.13
C HIS A 32 -2.93 -17.77 -18.62
N LYS A 33 -4.19 -17.60 -18.97
CA LYS A 33 -4.55 -17.26 -20.34
C LYS A 33 -4.18 -15.80 -20.60
N LEU A 34 -3.70 -15.55 -21.79
CA LEU A 34 -3.46 -14.21 -22.31
C LEU A 34 -4.64 -13.80 -23.17
N ASP A 35 -5.03 -12.53 -23.10
CA ASP A 35 -5.98 -11.95 -24.04
C ASP A 35 -5.35 -11.78 -25.44
N ALA A 36 -6.13 -11.26 -26.39
CA ALA A 36 -5.67 -11.07 -27.77
C ALA A 36 -4.45 -10.11 -27.88
N ASP A 37 -4.26 -9.22 -26.89
CA ASP A 37 -3.17 -8.27 -26.81
C ASP A 37 -1.97 -8.83 -26.05
N GLY A 38 -2.08 -10.06 -25.54
CA GLY A 38 -1.06 -10.77 -24.79
C GLY A 38 -0.93 -10.29 -23.33
N ASN A 39 -2.00 -9.75 -22.73
CA ASN A 39 -2.08 -9.43 -21.32
C ASN A 39 -2.61 -10.62 -20.53
N PHE A 40 -2.24 -10.73 -19.25
CA PHE A 40 -2.77 -11.79 -18.39
C PHE A 40 -4.25 -11.56 -18.07
N ILE A 41 -5.08 -12.59 -18.30
CA ILE A 41 -6.50 -12.57 -17.90
C ILE A 41 -6.60 -12.98 -16.43
N ILE A 42 -6.44 -12.02 -15.53
CA ILE A 42 -6.46 -12.26 -14.09
C ILE A 42 -7.87 -12.59 -13.59
N ASN A 43 -8.89 -12.07 -14.26
CA ASN A 43 -10.29 -12.26 -13.90
C ASN A 43 -10.68 -13.75 -13.85
N GLU A 44 -10.27 -14.53 -14.84
CA GLU A 44 -10.50 -15.98 -14.81
C GLU A 44 -9.85 -16.65 -13.59
N TRP A 45 -8.70 -16.14 -13.17
CA TRP A 45 -8.01 -16.70 -12.02
C TRP A 45 -8.67 -16.33 -10.68
N VAL A 46 -9.17 -15.11 -10.54
CA VAL A 46 -9.93 -14.67 -9.37
C VAL A 46 -11.30 -15.34 -9.32
N GLU A 47 -11.98 -15.42 -10.47
CA GLU A 47 -13.31 -16.04 -10.57
C GLU A 47 -13.28 -17.56 -10.43
N SER A 48 -12.22 -18.24 -10.92
CA SER A 48 -12.11 -19.70 -10.84
C SER A 48 -11.89 -20.21 -9.41
N ARG A 49 -11.54 -19.33 -8.49
CA ARG A 49 -11.48 -19.65 -7.07
C ARG A 49 -12.82 -19.37 -6.46
N GLU A 50 -13.63 -20.42 -6.34
CA GLU A 50 -14.86 -20.32 -5.56
C GLU A 50 -14.50 -19.81 -4.17
N SER A 51 -15.06 -18.66 -3.83
CA SER A 51 -14.93 -18.10 -2.50
C SER A 51 -15.61 -19.04 -1.52
N ALA A 52 -14.89 -19.48 -0.51
CA ALA A 52 -15.45 -20.24 0.59
C ALA A 52 -16.42 -19.40 1.45
N ALA A 53 -16.35 -18.07 1.35
CA ALA A 53 -17.17 -17.13 2.10
C ALA A 53 -17.84 -16.11 1.16
N PRO A 54 -18.86 -16.50 0.37
CA PRO A 54 -19.56 -15.59 -0.55
C PRO A 54 -20.18 -14.38 0.17
N ASP A 55 -20.47 -14.51 1.45
CA ASP A 55 -21.09 -13.49 2.30
C ASP A 55 -20.08 -12.75 3.18
N TRP A 56 -18.81 -12.74 2.81
CA TRP A 56 -17.78 -12.01 3.55
C TRP A 56 -18.18 -10.56 3.82
N ASN A 57 -18.03 -10.13 5.05
CA ASN A 57 -18.38 -8.78 5.48
C ASN A 57 -17.20 -8.11 6.18
N TYR A 58 -16.75 -7.00 5.63
CA TYR A 58 -15.69 -6.15 6.20
C TYR A 58 -16.14 -5.40 7.45
N ASN A 59 -17.45 -5.33 7.73
CA ASN A 59 -18.01 -4.58 8.87
C ASN A 59 -17.60 -3.10 8.88
N LEU A 60 -17.51 -2.50 7.71
CA LEU A 60 -17.02 -1.14 7.49
C LEU A 60 -17.85 -0.09 8.24
N LYS A 61 -17.15 0.80 8.95
CA LYS A 61 -17.73 1.91 9.68
C LYS A 61 -17.06 3.19 9.23
N PRO A 62 -17.79 4.10 8.53
CA PRO A 62 -17.22 5.37 8.11
C PRO A 62 -16.93 6.27 9.32
N VAL A 63 -15.73 6.80 9.38
CA VAL A 63 -15.29 7.78 10.37
C VAL A 63 -15.27 9.16 9.73
N LYS A 64 -15.97 10.12 10.32
CA LYS A 64 -15.98 11.51 9.84
C LYS A 64 -14.66 12.21 10.21
N VAL A 65 -13.90 12.64 9.22
CA VAL A 65 -12.63 13.37 9.39
C VAL A 65 -12.85 14.89 9.31
N SER A 66 -13.69 15.35 8.37
CA SER A 66 -14.10 16.75 8.25
C SER A 66 -15.58 16.84 7.87
N ASP A 67 -16.08 18.04 7.58
CA ASP A 67 -17.49 18.21 7.22
C ASP A 67 -17.87 17.51 5.92
N ARG A 68 -16.91 17.28 5.02
CA ARG A 68 -17.16 16.58 3.76
C ARG A 68 -16.32 15.33 3.53
N VAL A 69 -15.46 14.93 4.49
CA VAL A 69 -14.58 13.77 4.34
C VAL A 69 -14.92 12.69 5.37
N TRP A 70 -15.17 11.48 4.90
CA TRP A 70 -15.31 10.27 5.70
C TRP A 70 -14.34 9.21 5.21
N CYS A 71 -13.72 8.48 6.14
CA CYS A 71 -12.75 7.45 5.79
C CYS A 71 -13.08 6.12 6.46
N PHE A 72 -12.62 5.05 5.83
CA PHE A 72 -12.52 3.71 6.39
C PHE A 72 -11.06 3.44 6.69
N PHE A 73 -10.80 2.87 7.86
CA PHE A 73 -9.45 2.61 8.34
C PHE A 73 -9.21 1.12 8.38
N GLY A 74 -8.21 0.67 7.63
CA GLY A 74 -7.80 -0.72 7.53
C GLY A 74 -6.97 -1.20 8.73
N ALA A 75 -6.65 -2.49 8.74
CA ALA A 75 -5.81 -3.10 9.75
C ALA A 75 -4.33 -2.68 9.61
N LEU A 76 -3.61 -2.61 10.72
CA LEU A 76 -2.16 -2.33 10.69
C LEU A 76 -1.32 -3.54 10.23
N GLU A 77 -1.92 -4.71 10.19
CA GLU A 77 -1.29 -5.98 9.88
C GLU A 77 -1.05 -6.18 8.38
N MET A 78 -0.29 -7.23 8.05
CA MET A 78 -0.25 -7.78 6.70
C MET A 78 -1.61 -8.42 6.32
N PRO A 79 -1.86 -8.75 5.03
CA PRO A 79 -3.10 -9.42 4.64
C PRO A 79 -3.30 -10.73 5.39
N THR A 80 -4.43 -10.85 6.06
CA THR A 80 -4.84 -12.04 6.79
C THR A 80 -6.23 -12.51 6.34
N LYS A 81 -6.64 -13.67 6.84
CA LYS A 81 -8.00 -14.16 6.64
C LYS A 81 -9.03 -13.25 7.31
N GLU A 82 -8.66 -12.69 8.44
CA GLU A 82 -9.51 -11.86 9.30
C GLU A 82 -9.73 -10.48 8.70
N ASN A 83 -8.68 -9.84 8.13
CA ASN A 83 -8.80 -8.52 7.50
C ASN A 83 -9.14 -8.59 6.01
N ALA A 84 -8.98 -9.77 5.37
CA ALA A 84 -9.28 -9.99 3.95
C ALA A 84 -8.64 -8.96 2.99
N GLY A 85 -7.43 -8.48 3.34
CA GLY A 85 -6.71 -7.47 2.59
C GLY A 85 -7.10 -6.03 2.91
N ASP A 86 -8.05 -5.78 3.81
CA ASP A 86 -8.40 -4.44 4.29
C ASP A 86 -7.31 -3.93 5.24
N MET A 87 -6.29 -3.34 4.66
CA MET A 87 -5.12 -2.82 5.36
C MET A 87 -4.96 -1.32 5.17
N SER A 88 -5.31 -0.81 3.99
CA SER A 88 -5.18 0.60 3.62
C SER A 88 -6.39 1.42 4.04
N ASN A 89 -6.19 2.72 4.16
CA ASN A 89 -7.27 3.66 4.40
C ASN A 89 -7.84 4.17 3.08
N SER A 90 -9.14 4.20 2.98
CA SER A 90 -9.85 4.79 1.84
C SER A 90 -10.85 5.84 2.31
N CYS A 91 -11.07 6.88 1.51
CA CYS A 91 -11.93 7.99 1.90
C CYS A 91 -12.97 8.35 0.84
N TYR A 92 -14.05 8.97 1.30
CA TYR A 92 -15.08 9.56 0.47
C TYR A 92 -15.17 11.06 0.77
N ILE A 93 -15.14 11.84 -0.28
CA ILE A 93 -15.27 13.30 -0.26
C ILE A 93 -16.62 13.65 -0.84
N LYS A 94 -17.45 14.34 -0.04
CA LYS A 94 -18.78 14.73 -0.46
C LYS A 94 -18.72 15.99 -1.31
N GLY A 95 -19.09 15.86 -2.57
CA GLY A 95 -19.35 16.98 -3.47
C GLY A 95 -20.82 17.40 -3.48
N ASP A 96 -21.17 18.30 -4.39
CA ASP A 96 -22.53 18.83 -4.54
C ASP A 96 -23.50 17.78 -5.09
N ASP A 97 -23.07 16.97 -6.07
CA ASP A 97 -23.91 16.02 -6.78
C ASP A 97 -23.36 14.59 -6.82
N SER A 98 -22.17 14.37 -6.27
CA SER A 98 -21.50 13.07 -6.27
C SER A 98 -20.49 12.94 -5.15
N TRP A 99 -20.17 11.69 -4.81
CA TRP A 99 -19.00 11.36 -4.04
C TRP A 99 -17.76 11.30 -4.94
N ILE A 100 -16.62 11.71 -4.41
CA ILE A 100 -15.29 11.42 -4.92
C ILE A 100 -14.69 10.39 -3.97
N ALA A 101 -14.23 9.24 -4.47
CA ALA A 101 -13.52 8.27 -3.66
C ALA A 101 -12.01 8.49 -3.80
N TRP A 102 -11.30 8.49 -2.68
CA TRP A 102 -9.86 8.43 -2.59
C TRP A 102 -9.48 7.01 -2.19
N ASP A 103 -8.75 6.33 -3.06
CA ASP A 103 -8.46 4.92 -3.01
C ASP A 103 -9.72 4.05 -2.87
N SER A 104 -9.80 2.99 -3.60
CA SER A 104 -11.00 2.16 -3.65
C SER A 104 -10.95 0.90 -2.80
N GLY A 105 -9.82 0.71 -2.10
CA GLY A 105 -9.59 -0.43 -1.24
C GLY A 105 -9.23 -1.73 -1.97
N PRO A 106 -9.13 -2.84 -1.24
CA PRO A 106 -8.49 -4.08 -1.68
C PRO A 106 -9.37 -4.95 -2.59
N SER A 107 -10.64 -4.64 -2.81
CA SER A 107 -11.52 -5.53 -3.58
C SER A 107 -12.82 -4.87 -4.02
N TYR A 108 -13.46 -5.49 -5.03
CA TYR A 108 -14.84 -5.16 -5.43
C TYR A 108 -15.80 -5.15 -4.23
N LYS A 109 -15.70 -6.19 -3.39
CA LYS A 109 -16.59 -6.36 -2.23
C LYS A 109 -16.38 -5.28 -1.17
N PHE A 110 -15.12 -4.86 -0.96
CA PHE A 110 -14.84 -3.73 -0.09
C PHE A 110 -15.53 -2.46 -0.62
N ALA A 111 -15.31 -2.12 -1.89
CA ALA A 111 -15.90 -0.94 -2.51
C ALA A 111 -17.44 -0.95 -2.48
N GLU A 112 -18.06 -2.11 -2.75
CA GLU A 112 -19.52 -2.31 -2.64
C GLU A 112 -20.04 -2.02 -1.22
N GLN A 113 -19.37 -2.56 -0.19
CA GLN A 113 -19.77 -2.37 1.21
C GLN A 113 -19.45 -0.95 1.71
N ALA A 114 -18.35 -0.35 1.28
CA ALA A 114 -18.00 1.02 1.59
C ALA A 114 -19.05 1.98 1.03
N TYR A 115 -19.42 1.83 -0.24
CA TYR A 115 -20.49 2.61 -0.84
C TYR A 115 -21.83 2.40 -0.14
N ALA A 116 -22.18 1.16 0.19
CA ALA A 116 -23.41 0.86 0.93
C ALA A 116 -23.47 1.55 2.31
N ALA A 117 -22.32 1.75 2.95
CA ALA A 117 -22.24 2.52 4.20
C ALA A 117 -22.37 4.02 3.93
N MET A 118 -21.69 4.56 2.90
CA MET A 118 -21.68 5.97 2.55
C MET A 118 -23.01 6.46 1.98
N SER A 119 -23.73 5.62 1.24
CA SER A 119 -25.06 5.95 0.71
C SER A 119 -26.11 6.24 1.80
N LYS A 120 -25.90 5.73 3.02
CA LYS A 120 -26.73 6.05 4.19
C LYS A 120 -26.47 7.46 4.74
N ILE A 121 -25.29 8.03 4.49
CA ILE A 121 -24.92 9.40 4.87
C ILE A 121 -25.47 10.37 3.82
N ALA A 122 -25.21 10.10 2.54
CA ALA A 122 -25.79 10.80 1.41
C ALA A 122 -25.91 9.84 0.22
N ASN A 123 -27.12 9.72 -0.31
CA ASN A 123 -27.39 8.84 -1.47
C ASN A 123 -26.97 9.54 -2.77
N LEU A 124 -25.67 9.66 -2.97
CA LEU A 124 -25.03 10.26 -4.14
C LEU A 124 -24.21 9.19 -4.87
N PRO A 125 -24.14 9.20 -6.22
CA PRO A 125 -23.26 8.29 -6.94
C PRO A 125 -21.78 8.64 -6.69
N VAL A 126 -20.87 7.67 -6.83
CA VAL A 126 -19.44 7.94 -6.96
C VAL A 126 -19.13 8.20 -8.43
N LYS A 127 -18.81 9.42 -8.83
CA LYS A 127 -18.49 9.76 -10.22
C LYS A 127 -17.00 9.77 -10.52
N THR A 128 -16.17 9.88 -9.49
CA THR A 128 -14.70 9.91 -9.63
C THR A 128 -14.07 9.07 -8.54
N VAL A 129 -13.10 8.26 -8.93
CA VAL A 129 -12.14 7.60 -8.03
C VAL A 129 -10.78 8.19 -8.32
N ILE A 130 -10.06 8.63 -7.30
CA ILE A 130 -8.68 9.12 -7.39
C ILE A 130 -7.79 8.12 -6.64
N VAL A 131 -6.80 7.57 -7.31
CA VAL A 131 -5.90 6.55 -6.76
C VAL A 131 -4.54 7.17 -6.49
N SER A 132 -4.00 6.86 -5.31
CA SER A 132 -2.76 7.43 -4.81
C SER A 132 -1.51 6.89 -5.48
N HIS A 133 -1.40 5.56 -5.59
CA HIS A 133 -0.22 4.87 -6.11
C HIS A 133 -0.58 3.44 -6.57
N GLU A 134 0.42 2.66 -6.95
CA GLU A 134 0.23 1.39 -7.67
C GLU A 134 -0.02 0.15 -6.80
N HIS A 135 0.06 0.24 -5.45
CA HIS A 135 -0.19 -0.92 -4.61
C HIS A 135 -1.66 -1.29 -4.57
N ASP A 136 -1.93 -2.58 -4.70
CA ASP A 136 -3.23 -3.13 -5.01
C ASP A 136 -4.25 -3.07 -3.87
N ASP A 137 -3.83 -2.95 -2.63
CA ASP A 137 -4.73 -2.70 -1.50
C ASP A 137 -5.41 -1.31 -1.57
N HIS A 138 -4.95 -0.42 -2.46
CA HIS A 138 -5.53 0.91 -2.68
C HIS A 138 -6.52 0.99 -3.84
N TRP A 139 -6.45 0.12 -4.86
CA TRP A 139 -7.22 0.34 -6.10
C TRP A 139 -7.97 -0.87 -6.66
N LEU A 140 -7.90 -2.04 -6.06
CA LEU A 140 -8.60 -3.23 -6.56
C LEU A 140 -10.13 -3.13 -6.51
N GLY A 141 -10.68 -2.17 -5.79
CA GLY A 141 -12.11 -1.84 -5.80
C GLY A 141 -12.58 -1.00 -7.00
N ASN A 142 -11.67 -0.52 -7.86
CA ASN A 142 -11.98 0.38 -8.98
C ASN A 142 -13.09 -0.17 -9.90
N ASN A 143 -13.09 -1.48 -10.16
CA ASN A 143 -14.10 -2.04 -11.08
C ASN A 143 -15.52 -1.93 -10.53
N TYR A 144 -15.75 -1.96 -9.22
CA TYR A 144 -17.07 -1.71 -8.65
C TYR A 144 -17.62 -0.34 -9.03
N TYR A 145 -16.83 0.72 -8.83
CA TYR A 145 -17.27 2.07 -9.12
C TYR A 145 -17.45 2.31 -10.62
N LYS A 146 -16.60 1.70 -11.44
CA LYS A 146 -16.72 1.79 -12.90
C LYS A 146 -17.98 1.08 -13.42
N GLU A 147 -18.27 -0.11 -12.95
CA GLU A 147 -19.41 -0.92 -13.38
C GLU A 147 -20.74 -0.37 -12.87
N VAL A 148 -20.81 0.00 -11.59
CA VAL A 148 -22.08 0.36 -10.93
C VAL A 148 -22.40 1.85 -11.09
N HIS A 149 -21.38 2.70 -11.10
CA HIS A 149 -21.57 4.16 -11.10
C HIS A 149 -21.09 4.84 -12.37
N GLY A 150 -20.39 4.13 -13.27
CA GLY A 150 -19.75 4.73 -14.44
C GLY A 150 -18.65 5.71 -14.06
N ALA A 151 -18.00 5.49 -12.91
CA ALA A 151 -17.00 6.40 -12.38
C ALA A 151 -15.78 6.52 -13.29
N LYS A 152 -15.22 7.72 -13.38
CA LYS A 152 -13.91 7.97 -13.97
C LYS A 152 -12.83 7.65 -12.95
N ILE A 153 -11.84 6.89 -13.37
CA ILE A 153 -10.69 6.51 -12.54
C ILE A 153 -9.52 7.42 -12.90
N ILE A 154 -9.06 8.20 -11.95
CA ILE A 154 -7.86 9.05 -12.04
C ILE A 154 -6.78 8.41 -11.19
N GLY A 155 -5.54 8.37 -11.66
CA GLY A 155 -4.46 7.79 -10.89
C GLY A 155 -3.11 7.92 -11.57
N THR A 156 -2.13 7.20 -11.04
CA THR A 156 -0.77 7.19 -11.54
C THR A 156 -0.61 6.34 -12.80
N LYS A 157 0.33 6.71 -13.67
CA LYS A 157 0.68 5.92 -14.86
C LYS A 157 1.26 4.55 -14.51
N SER A 158 1.94 4.43 -13.38
CA SER A 158 2.56 3.20 -12.93
C SER A 158 1.53 2.06 -12.80
N ILE A 159 0.29 2.36 -12.40
CA ILE A 159 -0.80 1.37 -12.39
C ILE A 159 -1.00 0.75 -13.77
N ASN A 160 -1.06 1.57 -14.83
CA ASN A 160 -1.28 1.06 -16.18
C ASN A 160 -0.07 0.27 -16.70
N VAL A 161 1.14 0.71 -16.39
CA VAL A 161 2.37 -0.01 -16.76
C VAL A 161 2.43 -1.36 -16.05
N ASN A 162 2.22 -1.35 -14.75
CA ASN A 162 2.29 -2.54 -13.93
C ASN A 162 1.11 -3.48 -14.14
N TYR A 163 -0.05 -2.98 -14.56
CA TYR A 163 -1.21 -3.79 -14.93
C TYR A 163 -0.85 -4.84 -15.98
N TYR A 164 -0.18 -4.41 -17.05
CA TYR A 164 0.19 -5.31 -18.13
C TYR A 164 1.44 -6.15 -17.84
N GLY A 165 2.24 -5.77 -16.87
CA GLY A 165 3.51 -6.40 -16.56
C GLY A 165 4.63 -6.06 -17.55
N PRO A 166 5.89 -6.24 -17.14
CA PRO A 166 7.05 -6.02 -18.00
C PRO A 166 7.15 -7.09 -19.08
N LYS A 167 7.84 -6.76 -20.19
CA LYS A 167 8.25 -7.73 -21.21
C LYS A 167 9.73 -8.06 -21.03
N ASP A 168 10.10 -9.32 -21.29
CA ASP A 168 11.50 -9.71 -21.43
C ASP A 168 12.09 -9.26 -22.78
N ILE A 169 13.38 -9.55 -22.98
CA ILE A 169 14.09 -9.22 -24.21
C ILE A 169 13.51 -9.93 -25.47
N ASN A 170 12.72 -10.99 -25.29
CA ASN A 170 12.07 -11.74 -26.35
C ASN A 170 10.63 -11.27 -26.59
N GLY A 171 10.15 -10.28 -25.85
CA GLY A 171 8.80 -9.77 -25.92
C GLY A 171 7.76 -10.58 -25.14
N THR A 172 8.19 -11.57 -24.36
CA THR A 172 7.31 -12.33 -23.45
C THR A 172 6.86 -11.45 -22.31
N LYS A 173 5.57 -11.31 -22.11
CA LYS A 173 5.01 -10.57 -20.97
C LYS A 173 5.06 -11.39 -19.69
N TYR A 174 5.42 -10.74 -18.60
CA TYR A 174 5.37 -11.30 -17.26
C TYR A 174 4.22 -10.68 -16.46
N PRO A 175 3.67 -11.39 -15.47
CA PRO A 175 2.73 -10.79 -14.54
C PRO A 175 3.33 -9.54 -13.90
N GLY A 176 2.61 -8.43 -13.92
CA GLY A 176 2.96 -7.22 -13.20
C GLY A 176 2.95 -7.44 -11.68
N MET A 177 3.38 -6.42 -10.95
CA MET A 177 3.43 -6.45 -9.48
C MET A 177 2.05 -6.73 -8.89
N GLN A 178 0.99 -6.10 -9.41
CA GLN A 178 -0.40 -6.28 -9.00
C GLN A 178 -0.85 -7.74 -9.11
N THR A 179 -0.47 -8.42 -10.19
CA THR A 179 -0.77 -9.85 -10.36
C THR A 179 -0.16 -10.70 -9.24
N ARG A 180 1.01 -10.32 -8.73
CA ARG A 180 1.66 -11.00 -7.61
C ARG A 180 0.95 -10.70 -6.30
N MET A 181 0.58 -9.45 -6.08
CA MET A 181 -0.06 -9.00 -4.85
C MET A 181 -1.49 -9.51 -4.72
N VAL A 182 -2.28 -9.53 -5.79
CA VAL A 182 -3.62 -10.17 -5.83
C VAL A 182 -3.58 -11.59 -5.29
N LYS A 183 -2.46 -12.31 -5.43
CA LYS A 183 -2.32 -13.66 -4.88
C LYS A 183 -2.05 -13.71 -3.38
N THR A 184 -1.53 -12.63 -2.83
CA THR A 184 -1.23 -12.52 -1.39
C THR A 184 -2.42 -12.00 -0.61
N LEU A 185 -3.33 -11.24 -1.25
CA LEU A 185 -4.57 -10.80 -0.63
C LEU A 185 -5.52 -11.98 -0.39
N TYR A 186 -6.39 -11.81 0.59
CA TYR A 186 -7.30 -12.88 0.96
C TYR A 186 -8.37 -13.15 -0.11
N GLN A 187 -8.30 -14.31 -0.72
CA GLN A 187 -9.01 -14.61 -1.97
C GLN A 187 -10.52 -14.71 -1.84
N ASP A 188 -11.03 -15.07 -0.67
CA ASP A 188 -12.48 -15.10 -0.45
C ASP A 188 -13.13 -13.73 -0.58
N ALA A 189 -12.36 -12.66 -0.33
CA ALA A 189 -12.80 -11.29 -0.51
C ALA A 189 -12.61 -10.78 -1.95
N LEU A 190 -11.80 -11.44 -2.77
CA LEU A 190 -11.50 -10.99 -4.16
C LEU A 190 -12.57 -11.37 -5.18
N ARG A 191 -13.66 -12.02 -4.77
CA ARG A 191 -14.74 -12.39 -5.68
C ARG A 191 -15.26 -11.16 -6.43
N LYS A 192 -15.44 -11.28 -7.76
CA LYS A 192 -15.81 -10.21 -8.71
C LYS A 192 -14.73 -9.11 -8.87
N THR A 193 -13.64 -9.15 -8.14
CA THR A 193 -12.58 -8.16 -8.33
C THR A 193 -11.92 -8.34 -9.69
N GLN A 194 -11.89 -7.29 -10.48
CA GLN A 194 -11.26 -7.22 -11.79
C GLN A 194 -10.27 -6.07 -11.81
N LEU A 195 -9.11 -6.28 -12.40
CA LEU A 195 -8.15 -5.20 -12.57
C LEU A 195 -8.68 -4.23 -13.62
N VAL A 196 -8.77 -2.97 -13.25
CA VAL A 196 -9.23 -1.90 -14.13
C VAL A 196 -8.16 -0.82 -14.12
N PRO A 197 -7.54 -0.52 -15.27
CA PRO A 197 -6.55 0.54 -15.38
C PRO A 197 -7.19 1.91 -15.14
N VAL A 198 -6.35 2.93 -14.90
CA VAL A 198 -6.82 4.31 -14.78
C VAL A 198 -7.22 4.86 -16.15
N ASP A 199 -8.27 5.69 -16.16
CA ASP A 199 -8.76 6.36 -17.38
C ASP A 199 -7.95 7.61 -17.69
N GLU A 200 -7.41 8.27 -16.65
CA GLU A 200 -6.64 9.51 -16.77
C GLU A 200 -5.51 9.54 -15.76
N SER A 201 -4.35 10.01 -16.20
CA SER A 201 -3.18 10.24 -15.36
C SER A 201 -2.55 11.58 -15.71
N PHE A 202 -1.80 12.14 -14.77
CA PHE A 202 -1.10 13.41 -14.91
C PHE A 202 0.41 13.19 -14.78
N GLU A 203 1.20 14.15 -15.29
CA GLU A 203 2.66 14.17 -15.13
C GLU A 203 3.08 15.05 -13.95
N ASP A 204 2.34 16.13 -13.74
CA ASP A 204 2.65 17.15 -12.76
C ASP A 204 1.48 17.40 -11.82
N THR A 205 1.76 17.97 -10.66
CA THR A 205 0.76 18.46 -9.72
C THR A 205 -0.32 19.25 -10.44
N THR A 206 -1.57 18.85 -10.25
CA THR A 206 -2.72 19.37 -10.98
C THR A 206 -3.82 19.83 -10.02
N ASN A 207 -4.35 21.02 -10.28
CA ASN A 207 -5.51 21.54 -9.57
C ASN A 207 -6.76 21.35 -10.42
N PHE A 208 -7.83 20.87 -9.81
CA PHE A 208 -9.12 20.72 -10.45
C PHE A 208 -10.28 20.86 -9.47
N THR A 209 -11.47 21.10 -10.00
CA THR A 209 -12.70 21.13 -9.21
C THR A 209 -13.61 20.02 -9.67
N ILE A 210 -14.01 19.13 -8.76
CA ILE A 210 -14.94 18.03 -9.03
C ILE A 210 -16.12 18.15 -8.11
N SER A 211 -17.34 18.19 -8.67
CA SER A 211 -18.59 18.28 -7.89
C SER A 211 -18.55 19.39 -6.84
N GLY A 212 -18.02 20.58 -7.22
CA GLY A 212 -17.88 21.75 -6.35
C GLY A 212 -16.77 21.68 -5.31
N VAL A 213 -15.93 20.65 -5.32
CA VAL A 213 -14.79 20.52 -4.40
C VAL A 213 -13.50 20.90 -5.10
N ASN A 214 -12.76 21.86 -4.53
CA ASN A 214 -11.41 22.21 -5.00
C ASN A 214 -10.40 21.21 -4.49
N LEU A 215 -9.57 20.69 -5.40
CA LEU A 215 -8.63 19.61 -5.16
C LEU A 215 -7.26 19.96 -5.75
N GLU A 216 -6.20 19.73 -5.00
CA GLU A 216 -4.83 19.71 -5.50
C GLU A 216 -4.33 18.25 -5.46
N TYR A 217 -4.15 17.63 -6.62
CA TYR A 217 -3.58 16.30 -6.76
C TYR A 217 -2.08 16.46 -6.98
N VAL A 218 -1.31 16.16 -5.94
CA VAL A 218 0.10 16.53 -5.82
C VAL A 218 0.99 15.37 -6.17
N HIS A 219 1.82 15.56 -7.20
CA HIS A 219 2.85 14.60 -7.57
C HIS A 219 4.05 14.73 -6.64
N VAL A 220 4.46 13.65 -6.02
CA VAL A 220 5.68 13.59 -5.20
C VAL A 220 6.76 12.71 -5.81
N GLY A 221 6.41 11.98 -6.89
CA GLY A 221 7.35 11.13 -7.62
C GLY A 221 7.70 9.86 -6.87
N TYR A 222 8.93 9.41 -7.03
CA TYR A 222 9.42 8.18 -6.42
C TYR A 222 9.65 8.37 -4.92
N ALA A 223 8.76 7.84 -4.09
CA ALA A 223 8.82 7.93 -2.64
C ALA A 223 8.54 6.56 -1.99
N HIS A 224 7.28 6.20 -1.72
CA HIS A 224 6.88 4.88 -1.23
C HIS A 224 6.85 3.83 -2.36
N SER A 225 6.46 4.27 -3.55
CA SER A 225 6.47 3.51 -4.81
C SER A 225 7.12 4.33 -5.92
N GLU A 226 7.14 3.81 -7.15
CA GLU A 226 7.78 4.49 -8.28
C GLU A 226 7.10 5.82 -8.67
N ASP A 227 5.81 6.01 -8.32
CA ASP A 227 5.02 7.17 -8.73
C ASP A 227 3.89 7.44 -7.73
N ASP A 228 4.20 8.20 -6.68
CA ASP A 228 3.28 8.50 -5.59
C ASP A 228 2.64 9.87 -5.73
N TRP A 229 1.39 9.93 -5.29
CA TRP A 229 0.58 11.13 -5.29
C TRP A 229 -0.18 11.26 -3.97
N PHE A 230 -0.46 12.49 -3.56
CA PHE A 230 -1.40 12.77 -2.49
C PHE A 230 -2.47 13.78 -2.91
N LEU A 231 -3.58 13.82 -2.20
CA LEU A 231 -4.70 14.72 -2.48
C LEU A 231 -4.85 15.73 -1.35
N TYR A 232 -4.78 17.03 -1.67
CA TYR A 232 -5.02 18.11 -0.74
C TYR A 232 -6.32 18.82 -1.05
N LEU A 233 -7.14 19.03 -0.03
CA LEU A 233 -8.41 19.76 -0.03
C LEU A 233 -8.18 21.10 0.69
N PRO A 234 -7.85 22.18 -0.04
CA PRO A 234 -7.46 23.45 0.59
C PRO A 234 -8.59 24.08 1.42
N ASP A 235 -9.84 24.00 0.94
CA ASP A 235 -10.98 24.60 1.61
C ASP A 235 -11.36 23.87 2.92
N ASP A 236 -11.10 22.58 2.98
CA ASP A 236 -11.38 21.73 4.14
C ASP A 236 -10.16 21.60 5.06
N LYS A 237 -8.98 22.00 4.60
CA LYS A 237 -7.70 21.80 5.27
C LYS A 237 -7.46 20.32 5.62
N VAL A 238 -7.75 19.44 4.66
CA VAL A 238 -7.55 18.00 4.76
C VAL A 238 -6.52 17.57 3.72
N VAL A 239 -5.61 16.69 4.10
CA VAL A 239 -4.69 16.04 3.16
C VAL A 239 -4.81 14.52 3.29
N LEU A 240 -4.97 13.84 2.15
CA LEU A 240 -5.06 12.38 2.05
C LEU A 240 -3.76 11.92 1.39
N VAL A 241 -2.87 11.26 2.14
CA VAL A 241 -1.46 11.14 1.73
C VAL A 241 -1.02 9.72 1.42
N ALA A 242 -1.95 8.77 1.48
CA ALA A 242 -1.65 7.35 1.26
C ALA A 242 -0.36 6.91 2.00
N ASP A 243 0.43 6.07 1.38
CA ASP A 243 1.54 5.36 2.02
C ASP A 243 2.82 6.18 2.20
N VAL A 244 2.80 7.45 1.79
CA VAL A 244 3.85 8.41 2.19
C VAL A 244 3.85 8.61 3.71
N VAL A 245 2.67 8.48 4.36
CA VAL A 245 2.55 8.51 5.81
C VAL A 245 1.86 7.25 6.30
N MET A 246 2.50 6.59 7.24
CA MET A 246 1.92 5.52 8.04
C MET A 246 2.14 5.83 9.52
N ASN A 247 1.20 5.47 10.36
CA ASN A 247 1.36 5.56 11.80
C ASN A 247 0.83 4.32 12.51
N GLY A 248 1.38 4.04 13.69
CA GLY A 248 1.08 2.82 14.42
C GLY A 248 1.76 1.56 13.88
N ARG A 249 2.34 1.61 12.69
CA ARG A 249 3.11 0.52 12.07
C ARG A 249 4.35 1.04 11.36
N VAL A 250 5.31 0.16 11.12
CA VAL A 250 6.46 0.49 10.27
C VAL A 250 6.03 0.50 8.80
N THR A 251 6.41 1.55 8.08
CA THR A 251 6.20 1.68 6.63
C THR A 251 7.02 0.64 5.87
N SER A 252 6.46 0.05 4.82
CA SER A 252 7.26 -0.75 3.89
C SER A 252 7.98 0.18 2.92
N ASN A 253 9.31 0.08 2.85
CA ASN A 253 10.13 0.78 1.86
C ASN A 253 10.67 -0.17 0.79
N ARG A 254 9.97 -1.29 0.56
CA ARG A 254 10.39 -2.33 -0.37
C ARG A 254 10.54 -1.83 -1.80
N ASP A 255 9.56 -1.07 -2.24
CA ASP A 255 9.46 -0.55 -3.61
C ASP A 255 9.80 0.95 -3.68
N GLY A 256 10.09 1.58 -2.54
CA GLY A 256 10.34 3.01 -2.38
C GLY A 256 11.81 3.39 -2.19
N ILE A 257 12.03 4.70 -2.05
CA ILE A 257 13.32 5.31 -1.73
C ILE A 257 13.19 6.28 -0.56
N ILE A 258 14.18 6.26 0.35
CA ILE A 258 14.11 7.03 1.60
C ILE A 258 14.21 8.54 1.36
N ILE A 259 15.02 8.97 0.41
CA ILE A 259 15.15 10.39 0.07
C ILE A 259 13.84 10.92 -0.51
N GLY A 260 13.20 10.17 -1.41
CA GLY A 260 11.89 10.54 -1.95
C GLY A 260 10.80 10.62 -0.88
N GLN A 261 10.80 9.69 0.08
CA GLN A 261 9.89 9.73 1.23
C GLN A 261 10.08 11.00 2.07
N ILE A 262 11.31 11.40 2.33
CA ILE A 262 11.62 12.63 3.08
C ILE A 262 11.13 13.87 2.31
N GLU A 263 11.36 13.94 1.00
CA GLU A 263 10.89 15.06 0.17
C GLU A 263 9.36 15.11 0.08
N ALA A 264 8.70 13.96 -0.06
CA ALA A 264 7.24 13.87 -0.03
C ALA A 264 6.65 14.35 1.31
N LEU A 265 7.27 13.99 2.44
CA LEU A 265 6.88 14.48 3.75
C LEU A 265 7.05 16.01 3.89
N LYS A 266 8.11 16.59 3.31
CA LYS A 266 8.28 18.06 3.25
C LYS A 266 7.17 18.71 2.42
N ALA A 267 6.83 18.13 1.28
CA ALA A 267 5.73 18.61 0.44
C ALA A 267 4.38 18.59 1.18
N ILE A 268 4.09 17.54 1.92
CA ILE A 268 2.88 17.43 2.77
C ILE A 268 2.90 18.51 3.86
N LYS A 269 4.01 18.64 4.58
CA LYS A 269 4.14 19.62 5.69
C LYS A 269 4.10 21.08 5.23
N SER A 270 4.36 21.36 3.96
CA SER A 270 4.27 22.71 3.40
C SER A 270 2.82 23.21 3.18
N ARG A 271 1.81 22.32 3.23
CA ARG A 271 0.41 22.68 3.09
C ARG A 271 -0.21 23.05 4.44
N ASP A 272 -1.21 23.97 4.39
CA ASP A 272 -1.99 24.35 5.58
C ASP A 272 -3.15 23.38 5.80
N TRP A 273 -2.90 22.30 6.50
CA TRP A 273 -3.91 21.29 6.84
C TRP A 273 -4.17 21.18 8.34
N ASN A 274 -5.38 20.77 8.71
CA ASN A 274 -5.78 20.44 10.08
C ASN A 274 -5.87 18.93 10.30
N HIS A 275 -6.23 18.18 9.25
CA HIS A 275 -6.35 16.73 9.26
C HIS A 275 -5.51 16.12 8.15
N LEU A 276 -4.78 15.08 8.50
CA LEU A 276 -4.04 14.25 7.57
C LEU A 276 -4.55 12.82 7.68
N VAL A 277 -4.93 12.19 6.55
CA VAL A 277 -5.27 10.76 6.54
C VAL A 277 -4.10 10.00 5.95
N PRO A 278 -3.44 9.14 6.75
CA PRO A 278 -2.34 8.30 6.28
C PRO A 278 -2.86 7.16 5.39
N GLY A 279 -1.96 6.48 4.69
CA GLY A 279 -2.31 5.26 3.95
C GLY A 279 -2.65 4.10 4.88
N HIS A 280 -1.94 4.01 5.99
CA HIS A 280 -2.21 3.05 7.07
C HIS A 280 -2.08 3.74 8.43
N GLY A 281 -2.97 3.38 9.36
CA GLY A 281 -2.97 3.94 10.71
C GLY A 281 -4.19 4.80 10.99
N PHE A 282 -4.32 5.24 12.23
CA PHE A 282 -5.56 5.84 12.75
C PHE A 282 -5.39 7.29 13.24
N ILE A 283 -4.15 7.81 13.33
CA ILE A 283 -3.88 9.17 13.79
C ILE A 283 -4.09 10.10 12.60
N THR A 284 -5.00 11.07 12.74
CA THR A 284 -5.40 11.98 11.65
C THR A 284 -5.28 13.47 12.03
N ASP A 285 -4.70 13.79 13.18
CA ASP A 285 -4.47 15.16 13.63
C ASP A 285 -3.09 15.69 13.18
N LYS A 286 -2.67 16.81 13.73
CA LYS A 286 -1.39 17.47 13.40
C LYS A 286 -0.15 16.61 13.67
N THR A 287 -0.27 15.55 14.45
CA THR A 287 0.82 14.61 14.77
C THR A 287 0.88 13.40 13.84
N ALA A 288 -0.07 13.27 12.92
CA ALA A 288 -0.23 12.10 12.08
C ALA A 288 1.03 11.70 11.29
N ALA A 289 1.83 12.67 10.87
CA ALA A 289 3.07 12.44 10.10
C ALA A 289 4.34 12.30 10.97
N ASP A 290 4.26 12.54 12.28
CA ASP A 290 5.47 12.66 13.11
C ASP A 290 6.24 11.33 13.19
N GLU A 291 5.55 10.20 13.30
CA GLU A 291 6.19 8.87 13.29
C GLU A 291 6.95 8.61 12.00
N SER A 292 6.36 8.90 10.83
CA SER A 292 7.01 8.71 9.53
C SER A 292 8.23 9.62 9.36
N VAL A 293 8.12 10.89 9.77
CA VAL A 293 9.25 11.83 9.75
C VAL A 293 10.41 11.30 10.60
N GLN A 294 10.13 10.93 11.85
CA GLN A 294 11.15 10.40 12.75
C GLN A 294 11.78 9.11 12.22
N TYR A 295 10.96 8.21 11.67
CA TYR A 295 11.42 6.94 11.12
C TYR A 295 12.41 7.12 9.98
N PHE A 296 12.07 7.95 8.99
CA PHE A 296 12.93 8.15 7.82
C PHE A 296 14.17 8.97 8.15
N ASP A 297 14.06 10.01 8.98
CA ASP A 297 15.21 10.81 9.40
C ASP A 297 16.24 9.96 10.19
N LEU A 298 15.78 9.12 11.12
CA LEU A 298 16.65 8.22 11.87
C LEU A 298 17.27 7.15 10.97
N THR A 299 16.48 6.57 10.05
CA THR A 299 16.98 5.57 9.12
C THR A 299 18.08 6.16 8.24
N LYS A 300 17.82 7.31 7.60
CA LYS A 300 18.83 8.02 6.78
C LYS A 300 20.10 8.29 7.58
N THR A 301 19.95 8.92 8.73
CA THR A 301 21.11 9.36 9.55
C THR A 301 21.97 8.17 9.99
N ARG A 302 21.35 7.10 10.48
CA ARG A 302 22.10 5.92 10.98
C ARG A 302 22.73 5.12 9.86
N VAL A 303 22.06 5.00 8.72
CA VAL A 303 22.63 4.29 7.58
C VAL A 303 23.80 5.05 6.97
N LEU A 304 23.70 6.37 6.80
CA LEU A 304 24.81 7.19 6.33
C LEU A 304 26.02 7.09 7.28
N GLN A 305 25.80 7.17 8.60
CA GLN A 305 26.87 7.00 9.57
C GLN A 305 27.53 5.62 9.46
N ALA A 306 26.75 4.56 9.30
CA ALA A 306 27.29 3.22 9.15
C ALA A 306 28.11 3.06 7.84
N ILE A 307 27.69 3.71 6.75
CA ILE A 307 28.46 3.75 5.50
C ILE A 307 29.79 4.47 5.71
N GLU A 308 29.79 5.64 6.37
CA GLU A 308 31.02 6.38 6.71
C GLU A 308 31.96 5.57 7.61
N ASP A 309 31.43 4.78 8.54
CA ASP A 309 32.18 3.89 9.43
C ASP A 309 32.67 2.63 8.72
N GLY A 310 32.37 2.44 7.42
CA GLY A 310 32.79 1.31 6.58
C GLY A 310 32.06 0.00 6.88
N VAL A 311 30.84 0.06 7.40
CA VAL A 311 30.01 -1.14 7.63
C VAL A 311 29.60 -1.75 6.29
N ALA A 312 29.89 -3.03 6.10
CA ALA A 312 29.55 -3.75 4.88
C ALA A 312 28.03 -4.04 4.80
N ALA A 313 27.50 -4.19 3.58
CA ALA A 313 26.09 -4.50 3.32
C ALA A 313 25.57 -5.72 4.13
N ASP A 314 26.38 -6.78 4.26
CA ASP A 314 26.01 -8.00 5.01
C ASP A 314 25.84 -7.78 6.52
N ASP A 315 26.39 -6.70 7.05
CA ASP A 315 26.37 -6.39 8.48
C ASP A 315 25.48 -5.19 8.82
N ILE A 316 24.96 -4.48 7.81
CA ILE A 316 24.20 -3.23 8.02
C ILE A 316 22.96 -3.42 8.90
N THR A 317 22.19 -4.48 8.68
CA THR A 317 20.96 -4.76 9.45
C THR A 317 21.22 -5.24 10.88
N LYS A 318 22.44 -5.64 11.18
CA LYS A 318 22.90 -5.98 12.54
C LYS A 318 23.41 -4.75 13.27
N THR A 319 23.97 -3.79 12.52
CA THR A 319 24.59 -2.57 13.05
C THR A 319 23.57 -1.46 13.23
N VAL A 320 22.72 -1.26 12.23
CA VAL A 320 21.67 -0.22 12.26
C VAL A 320 20.36 -0.84 12.69
N THR A 321 19.87 -0.43 13.86
CA THR A 321 18.55 -0.80 14.39
C THR A 321 17.71 0.44 14.64
N LEU A 322 16.40 0.29 14.64
CA LEU A 322 15.41 1.34 14.86
C LEU A 322 14.53 0.95 16.07
N GLU A 323 15.17 0.65 17.20
CA GLU A 323 14.54 0.12 18.42
C GLU A 323 13.44 1.04 18.98
N GLU A 324 13.46 2.32 18.64
CA GLU A 324 12.44 3.31 19.01
C GLU A 324 11.07 2.98 18.44
N PHE A 325 11.03 2.16 17.36
CA PHE A 325 9.81 1.72 16.68
C PHE A 325 9.45 0.26 16.96
N ARG A 326 10.10 -0.36 17.95
CA ARG A 326 9.93 -1.79 18.24
C ARG A 326 8.51 -2.17 18.67
N ASP A 327 7.77 -1.24 19.24
CA ASP A 327 6.38 -1.38 19.65
C ASP A 327 5.37 -1.17 18.52
N LYS A 328 5.85 -0.78 17.34
CA LYS A 328 5.00 -0.58 16.17
C LYS A 328 4.74 -1.88 15.43
N ASP A 329 3.52 -2.02 14.90
CA ASP A 329 3.18 -3.16 14.06
C ASP A 329 4.17 -3.30 12.89
N LEU A 330 4.43 -4.51 12.48
CA LEU A 330 5.33 -4.90 11.40
C LEU A 330 6.82 -4.56 11.61
N TYR A 331 7.24 -4.05 12.78
CA TYR A 331 8.64 -3.74 13.04
C TYR A 331 9.57 -4.93 12.73
N TYR A 332 9.27 -6.10 13.27
CA TYR A 332 10.10 -7.31 13.08
C TYR A 332 10.08 -7.87 11.65
N ILE A 333 9.10 -7.48 10.85
CA ILE A 333 8.96 -7.93 9.46
C ILE A 333 9.69 -6.96 8.52
N LEU A 334 9.56 -5.65 8.73
CA LEU A 334 9.94 -4.64 7.74
C LEU A 334 11.21 -3.87 8.11
N SER A 335 11.54 -3.69 9.39
CA SER A 335 12.60 -2.75 9.79
C SER A 335 13.98 -3.11 9.21
N ALA A 336 14.38 -4.38 9.30
CA ALA A 336 15.67 -4.81 8.73
C ALA A 336 15.69 -4.67 7.20
N GLN A 337 14.60 -5.00 6.52
CA GLN A 337 14.47 -4.82 5.07
C GLN A 337 14.60 -3.35 4.68
N ASN A 338 13.95 -2.47 5.40
CA ASN A 338 13.99 -1.02 5.13
C ASN A 338 15.41 -0.45 5.33
N VAL A 339 16.11 -0.88 6.38
CA VAL A 339 17.51 -0.50 6.62
C VAL A 339 18.41 -0.95 5.47
N PHE A 340 18.24 -2.18 5.00
CA PHE A 340 19.01 -2.70 3.88
C PHE A 340 18.72 -1.92 2.58
N ARG A 341 17.45 -1.65 2.30
CA ARG A 341 17.06 -0.83 1.12
C ARG A 341 17.61 0.60 1.21
N ALA A 342 17.59 1.19 2.40
CA ALA A 342 18.19 2.50 2.61
C ALA A 342 19.72 2.48 2.38
N TYR A 343 20.40 1.41 2.78
CA TYR A 343 21.83 1.24 2.50
C TYR A 343 22.12 1.17 1.00
N GLU A 344 21.40 0.32 0.25
CA GLU A 344 21.55 0.22 -1.21
C GLU A 344 21.32 1.55 -1.95
N GLU A 345 20.43 2.37 -1.43
CA GLU A 345 20.15 3.70 -1.98
C GLU A 345 21.26 4.70 -1.61
N LEU A 346 21.62 4.77 -0.30
CA LEU A 346 22.47 5.80 0.25
C LEU A 346 23.97 5.55 0.01
N GLU A 347 24.40 4.31 -0.28
CA GLU A 347 25.77 4.00 -0.68
C GLU A 347 26.20 4.76 -1.94
N MET A 348 25.23 5.05 -2.82
CA MET A 348 25.44 5.78 -4.08
C MET A 348 24.93 7.24 -4.01
N TYR A 349 24.50 7.68 -2.83
CA TYR A 349 23.90 8.99 -2.66
C TYR A 349 24.96 10.08 -2.55
N ASP A 350 24.82 11.13 -3.36
CA ASP A 350 25.61 12.35 -3.29
C ASP A 350 24.72 13.49 -2.79
N GLU A 351 25.02 14.03 -1.62
CA GLU A 351 24.23 15.13 -1.04
C GLU A 351 24.28 16.42 -1.85
N ASP A 352 25.34 16.60 -2.65
CA ASP A 352 25.53 17.77 -3.52
C ASP A 352 24.87 17.61 -4.90
N ALA A 353 24.39 16.39 -5.23
CA ALA A 353 23.67 16.14 -6.47
C ALA A 353 22.21 16.60 -6.39
N ASP A 354 21.64 17.06 -7.51
CA ASP A 354 20.20 17.34 -7.59
C ASP A 354 19.43 16.05 -7.25
N PRO A 355 18.49 16.08 -6.29
CA PRO A 355 17.66 14.91 -5.92
C PRO A 355 17.03 14.19 -7.13
N LYS A 356 16.75 14.93 -8.22
CA LYS A 356 16.26 14.37 -9.47
C LYS A 356 17.30 13.53 -10.23
N ASP A 357 18.57 13.76 -10.02
CA ASP A 357 19.66 13.02 -10.69
C ASP A 357 20.06 11.78 -9.90
N SER A 358 19.96 11.78 -8.58
CA SER A 358 20.16 10.60 -7.73
C SER A 358 19.11 9.49 -7.97
N VAL A 359 17.90 9.86 -8.42
CA VAL A 359 16.83 8.93 -8.78
C VAL A 359 17.07 8.27 -10.15
N LYS A 360 17.69 8.98 -11.11
CA LYS A 360 17.95 8.45 -12.46
C LYS A 360 18.97 7.32 -12.52
N VAL A 361 19.88 7.23 -11.55
CA VAL A 361 20.92 6.18 -11.54
C VAL A 361 20.30 4.77 -11.40
N LYS A 362 19.15 4.62 -10.72
CA LYS A 362 18.50 3.30 -10.59
C LYS A 362 17.56 2.92 -11.74
N SER A 363 16.98 3.88 -12.44
CA SER A 363 16.19 3.56 -13.65
C SER A 363 17.07 2.97 -14.76
N ASN A 364 18.33 3.42 -14.87
CA ASN A 364 19.28 2.92 -15.87
C ASN A 364 19.88 1.56 -15.48
N ALA A 365 19.94 1.20 -14.19
CA ALA A 365 20.42 -0.11 -13.75
C ALA A 365 19.42 -1.25 -14.00
N LYS A 366 18.16 -0.92 -14.31
CA LYS A 366 17.14 -1.91 -14.74
C LYS A 366 17.08 -2.11 -16.25
N GLU A 367 17.82 -1.29 -17.03
CA GLU A 367 17.88 -1.38 -18.50
C GLU A 367 19.14 -2.12 -19.02
N GLU A 368 20.10 -2.50 -18.16
CA GLU A 368 21.21 -3.38 -18.45
C GLU A 368 20.95 -4.81 -17.94
#